data_1ec1fdbcd1d9220086df1b8abbc756d3
#
_entry.id   1ec1fdbcd1d9220086df1b8abbc756d3
#
_cell.length_a   1.000
_cell.length_b   1.000
_cell.length_c   1.000
_cell.angle_alpha   90.00
_cell.angle_beta   90.00
_cell.angle_gamma   90.00
#
_symmetry.space_group_name_H-M   'P 1'
#
loop_
_entity.id
_entity.type
_entity.pdbx_description
1 polymer ?
#
loop_
_entity_poly.entity_id
_entity_poly.type
_entity_poly.pdbx_seq_one_letter_code
_entity_poly.pdbx_strand_id
1 'polypeptide(L)'
;LEPAASCPSETNKYTVTFKDRGKIVKTEKVKSGDAAEYPYISRNGYELSWDKDFSKVTANITVNAVWTVIKPEKVTSLTAESGNKSIALSWDETEYAGYYLVYRKADSEKEYTQVAKTTKILWTDSKAVPGTQYSYKVVAVRSLEGKKYQGADSDVVTTKIGTPQIGDTYSVGDLNYKLTGTKEVTVTGLAKVTDTLVIPSSVTISGKVYKVTAIQDKAFYRNEDIVNVTIGNNVVNVGKYAFYQCSGLETVKFGKRVAIINTCAFTQCLNLENVTLPSSI
;
A
#
# COMPACT_ATOMS: atom_id res chain seq x y z
N LEU A 1 -52.51 9.48 78.16
CA LEU A 1 -51.31 8.71 77.74
C LEU A 1 -51.21 8.79 76.24
N GLU A 2 -50.35 9.71 75.73
CA GLU A 2 -49.99 9.77 74.31
C GLU A 2 -49.13 8.52 74.00
N PRO A 3 -49.34 7.93 72.80
CA PRO A 3 -48.44 6.85 72.36
C PRO A 3 -47.07 7.45 72.03
N ALA A 4 -46.01 6.85 72.58
CA ALA A 4 -44.62 7.19 72.31
C ALA A 4 -44.32 7.14 70.81
N ALA A 5 -43.81 8.25 70.27
CA ALA A 5 -43.36 8.31 68.93
C ALA A 5 -42.27 7.24 68.72
N SER A 6 -42.53 6.30 67.84
CA SER A 6 -41.54 5.32 67.41
C SER A 6 -40.32 6.00 66.86
N CYS A 7 -39.16 5.77 67.47
CA CYS A 7 -37.87 6.21 66.98
C CYS A 7 -37.73 5.72 65.52
N PRO A 8 -37.32 6.57 64.53
CA PRO A 8 -37.12 6.10 63.17
C PRO A 8 -36.06 4.98 63.20
N SER A 9 -36.37 3.82 62.65
CA SER A 9 -35.47 2.69 62.56
C SER A 9 -34.19 3.17 61.83
N GLU A 10 -33.03 3.02 62.47
CA GLU A 10 -31.74 3.23 61.81
C GLU A 10 -31.73 2.36 60.57
N THR A 11 -31.79 3.02 59.40
CA THR A 11 -31.66 2.31 58.12
C THR A 11 -30.29 1.67 58.08
N ASN A 12 -30.24 0.31 58.04
CA ASN A 12 -29.00 -0.44 57.94
C ASN A 12 -28.19 0.08 56.73
N LYS A 13 -26.95 0.50 56.98
CA LYS A 13 -25.99 0.89 55.95
C LYS A 13 -24.97 -0.19 55.73
N TYR A 14 -24.70 -0.49 54.47
CA TYR A 14 -23.69 -1.46 54.06
C TYR A 14 -22.51 -0.78 53.42
N THR A 15 -21.34 -1.39 53.57
CA THR A 15 -20.09 -0.90 52.98
C THR A 15 -19.88 -1.53 51.63
N VAL A 16 -19.74 -0.69 50.57
CA VAL A 16 -19.32 -1.07 49.23
C VAL A 16 -17.86 -0.66 49.04
N THR A 17 -17.00 -1.63 48.74
CA THR A 17 -15.57 -1.39 48.50
C THR A 17 -15.25 -1.69 47.04
N PHE A 18 -14.90 -0.65 46.26
CA PHE A 18 -14.46 -0.78 44.89
C PHE A 18 -12.95 -0.96 44.81
N LYS A 19 -12.50 -1.95 44.04
CA LYS A 19 -11.08 -2.26 43.84
C LYS A 19 -10.70 -2.29 42.38
N ASP A 20 -9.52 -1.76 42.07
CA ASP A 20 -8.83 -1.97 40.79
C ASP A 20 -7.51 -2.70 41.05
N ARG A 21 -7.31 -3.87 40.43
CA ARG A 21 -6.12 -4.73 40.59
C ARG A 21 -5.75 -4.95 42.07
N GLY A 22 -6.73 -5.21 42.89
CA GLY A 22 -6.58 -5.47 44.32
C GLY A 22 -6.42 -4.22 45.20
N LYS A 23 -6.22 -3.01 44.62
CA LYS A 23 -6.16 -1.76 45.38
C LYS A 23 -7.54 -1.15 45.54
N ILE A 24 -7.84 -0.62 46.71
CA ILE A 24 -9.09 0.10 46.97
C ILE A 24 -9.03 1.45 46.22
N VAL A 25 -10.07 1.71 45.42
CA VAL A 25 -10.22 2.99 44.66
C VAL A 25 -11.35 3.84 45.24
N LYS A 26 -12.36 3.24 45.88
CA LYS A 26 -13.43 3.93 46.62
C LYS A 26 -14.02 3.00 47.69
N THR A 27 -14.44 3.58 48.79
CA THR A 27 -15.30 2.92 49.79
C THR A 27 -16.45 3.86 50.10
N GLU A 28 -17.68 3.31 50.13
CA GLU A 28 -18.90 4.08 50.35
C GLU A 28 -19.87 3.32 51.28
N LYS A 29 -20.59 4.06 52.15
CA LYS A 29 -21.66 3.52 52.96
C LYS A 29 -23.02 3.82 52.35
N VAL A 30 -23.74 2.79 51.92
CA VAL A 30 -25.01 2.85 51.20
C VAL A 30 -26.14 2.34 52.07
N LYS A 31 -27.31 2.96 52.07
CA LYS A 31 -28.49 2.45 52.78
C LYS A 31 -28.97 1.15 52.14
N SER A 32 -29.53 0.27 52.96
CA SER A 32 -30.09 -0.97 52.45
C SER A 32 -31.10 -0.76 51.33
N GLY A 33 -30.86 -1.37 50.17
CA GLY A 33 -31.69 -1.31 49.00
C GLY A 33 -31.36 -0.19 47.99
N ASP A 34 -30.46 0.73 48.36
CA ASP A 34 -29.99 1.77 47.45
C ASP A 34 -28.80 1.30 46.58
N ALA A 35 -28.56 2.01 45.48
CA ALA A 35 -27.39 1.80 44.62
C ALA A 35 -26.15 2.47 45.22
N ALA A 36 -24.98 1.89 44.99
CA ALA A 36 -23.71 2.57 45.21
C ALA A 36 -23.31 3.39 43.99
N GLU A 37 -22.61 4.50 44.26
CA GLU A 37 -22.02 5.31 43.22
C GLU A 37 -20.61 4.80 42.85
N TYR A 38 -20.43 4.31 41.63
CA TYR A 38 -19.13 3.79 41.18
C TYR A 38 -18.06 4.88 41.01
N PRO A 39 -16.78 4.56 41.29
CA PRO A 39 -15.71 5.53 41.10
C PRO A 39 -15.42 5.72 39.60
N TYR A 40 -15.07 6.96 39.19
CA TYR A 40 -14.58 7.23 37.88
C TYR A 40 -13.11 6.82 37.79
N ILE A 41 -12.83 5.70 37.11
CA ILE A 41 -11.49 5.24 36.78
C ILE A 41 -11.44 4.93 35.29
N SER A 42 -10.31 5.24 34.62
CA SER A 42 -10.14 4.99 33.20
C SER A 42 -8.77 4.37 32.93
N ARG A 43 -8.71 3.61 31.83
CA ARG A 43 -7.45 3.05 31.30
C ARG A 43 -7.50 3.14 29.80
N ASN A 44 -6.52 3.85 29.21
CA ASN A 44 -6.49 4.06 27.77
C ASN A 44 -6.53 2.73 27.01
N GLY A 45 -7.49 2.60 26.10
CA GLY A 45 -7.71 1.42 25.27
C GLY A 45 -8.32 0.22 25.97
N TYR A 46 -8.95 0.43 27.11
CA TYR A 46 -9.74 -0.60 27.80
C TYR A 46 -11.12 -0.06 28.14
N GLU A 47 -12.11 -0.92 28.05
CA GLU A 47 -13.44 -0.71 28.56
C GLU A 47 -13.53 -1.23 29.99
N LEU A 48 -14.17 -0.44 30.87
CA LEU A 48 -14.39 -0.80 32.28
C LEU A 48 -15.74 -1.46 32.44
N SER A 49 -15.76 -2.56 33.13
CA SER A 49 -16.94 -3.16 33.73
C SER A 49 -16.65 -3.58 35.17
N TRP A 50 -17.66 -3.99 35.91
CA TRP A 50 -17.53 -4.40 37.29
C TRP A 50 -17.99 -5.85 37.46
N ASP A 51 -17.30 -6.62 38.30
CA ASP A 51 -17.55 -8.05 38.48
C ASP A 51 -18.85 -8.38 39.24
N LYS A 52 -19.48 -7.38 39.87
CA LYS A 52 -20.73 -7.56 40.64
C LYS A 52 -21.68 -6.39 40.41
N ASP A 53 -22.97 -6.69 40.53
CA ASP A 53 -24.02 -5.67 40.57
C ASP A 53 -24.02 -4.96 41.92
N PHE A 54 -24.13 -3.65 41.92
CA PHE A 54 -24.22 -2.76 43.07
C PHE A 54 -25.37 -1.74 42.93
N SER A 55 -26.33 -2.05 42.08
CA SER A 55 -27.55 -1.25 41.89
C SER A 55 -28.53 -1.35 43.03
N LYS A 56 -28.42 -2.44 43.85
CA LYS A 56 -29.26 -2.67 45.02
C LYS A 56 -28.45 -3.35 46.10
N VAL A 57 -27.89 -2.57 47.01
CA VAL A 57 -26.97 -3.07 48.05
C VAL A 57 -27.75 -3.53 49.26
N THR A 58 -27.64 -4.84 49.63
CA THR A 58 -28.30 -5.45 50.77
C THR A 58 -27.32 -6.09 51.77
N ALA A 59 -26.02 -6.05 51.51
CA ALA A 59 -24.93 -6.56 52.33
C ALA A 59 -23.63 -5.81 52.05
N ASN A 60 -22.63 -5.97 52.92
CA ASN A 60 -21.29 -5.50 52.61
C ASN A 60 -20.73 -6.25 51.39
N ILE A 61 -20.27 -5.53 50.37
CA ILE A 61 -19.75 -6.12 49.15
C ILE A 61 -18.41 -5.51 48.75
N THR A 62 -17.56 -6.33 48.12
CA THR A 62 -16.37 -5.88 47.38
C THR A 62 -16.64 -6.09 45.90
N VAL A 63 -16.43 -5.03 45.11
CA VAL A 63 -16.66 -4.97 43.65
C VAL A 63 -15.31 -4.71 43.00
N ASN A 64 -14.93 -5.54 42.04
CA ASN A 64 -13.65 -5.42 41.37
C ASN A 64 -13.82 -4.89 39.92
N ALA A 65 -12.92 -4.01 39.53
CA ALA A 65 -12.85 -3.54 38.14
C ALA A 65 -12.40 -4.67 37.19
N VAL A 66 -13.13 -4.84 36.10
CA VAL A 66 -12.82 -5.76 35.02
C VAL A 66 -12.52 -4.93 33.77
N TRP A 67 -11.30 -5.07 33.24
CA TRP A 67 -10.83 -4.35 32.08
C TRP A 67 -10.84 -5.23 30.86
N THR A 68 -11.62 -4.85 29.85
CA THR A 68 -11.66 -5.50 28.55
C THR A 68 -10.90 -4.67 27.51
N VAL A 69 -9.99 -5.30 26.76
CA VAL A 69 -9.25 -4.59 25.71
C VAL A 69 -10.19 -4.15 24.61
N ILE A 70 -10.20 -2.85 24.29
CA ILE A 70 -10.91 -2.32 23.14
C ILE A 70 -10.16 -2.80 21.89
N LYS A 71 -10.84 -3.55 21.02
CA LYS A 71 -10.32 -3.97 19.72
C LYS A 71 -10.45 -2.81 18.74
N PRO A 72 -9.57 -2.74 17.72
CA PRO A 72 -9.79 -1.80 16.64
C PRO A 72 -11.15 -2.03 15.97
N GLU A 73 -11.77 -0.96 15.53
CA GLU A 73 -12.97 -1.04 14.70
C GLU A 73 -12.66 -1.55 13.29
N LYS A 74 -13.69 -1.77 12.49
CA LYS A 74 -13.62 -2.06 11.08
C LYS A 74 -12.91 -0.91 10.35
N VAL A 75 -11.96 -1.23 9.47
CA VAL A 75 -11.34 -0.23 8.58
C VAL A 75 -12.38 0.35 7.63
N THR A 76 -12.42 1.68 7.52
CA THR A 76 -13.36 2.44 6.69
C THR A 76 -12.66 3.08 5.49
N SER A 77 -13.45 3.55 4.51
CA SER A 77 -12.99 4.28 3.31
C SER A 77 -11.91 3.55 2.51
N LEU A 78 -11.91 2.21 2.53
CA LEU A 78 -10.98 1.45 1.69
C LEU A 78 -11.25 1.73 0.22
N THR A 79 -10.22 2.19 -0.49
CA THR A 79 -10.24 2.42 -1.94
C THR A 79 -9.16 1.62 -2.64
N ALA A 80 -9.34 1.38 -3.94
CA ALA A 80 -8.37 0.70 -4.79
C ALA A 80 -8.28 1.39 -6.14
N GLU A 81 -7.15 2.02 -6.41
CA GLU A 81 -6.87 2.70 -7.68
C GLU A 81 -5.91 1.89 -8.53
N SER A 82 -6.29 1.63 -9.77
CA SER A 82 -5.45 0.89 -10.71
C SER A 82 -4.53 1.85 -11.47
N GLY A 83 -3.22 1.63 -11.33
CA GLY A 83 -2.19 2.24 -12.18
C GLY A 83 -1.80 1.33 -13.35
N ASN A 84 -0.77 1.72 -14.11
CA ASN A 84 -0.29 0.94 -15.27
C ASN A 84 0.33 -0.42 -14.90
N LYS A 85 0.83 -0.59 -13.68
CA LYS A 85 1.57 -1.78 -13.23
C LYS A 85 1.27 -2.20 -11.79
N SER A 86 0.39 -1.49 -11.11
CA SER A 86 0.13 -1.69 -9.69
C SER A 86 -1.27 -1.26 -9.33
N ILE A 87 -1.73 -1.71 -8.19
CA ILE A 87 -2.99 -1.27 -7.57
C ILE A 87 -2.60 -0.58 -6.27
N ALA A 88 -2.96 0.70 -6.14
CA ALA A 88 -2.78 1.46 -4.92
C ALA A 88 -4.03 1.33 -4.04
N LEU A 89 -3.84 0.97 -2.79
CA LEU A 89 -4.89 0.92 -1.77
C LEU A 89 -4.68 2.06 -0.78
N SER A 90 -5.75 2.69 -0.32
CA SER A 90 -5.75 3.63 0.79
C SER A 90 -7.01 3.45 1.64
N TRP A 91 -6.93 3.82 2.92
CA TRP A 91 -8.01 3.70 3.88
C TRP A 91 -7.86 4.72 5.02
N ASP A 92 -8.89 4.86 5.85
CA ASP A 92 -8.84 5.75 7.01
C ASP A 92 -8.05 5.13 8.16
N GLU A 93 -7.43 5.99 8.96
CA GLU A 93 -6.80 5.56 10.21
C GLU A 93 -7.86 5.00 11.16
N THR A 94 -7.55 3.87 11.79
CA THR A 94 -8.46 3.20 12.74
C THR A 94 -7.90 3.33 14.16
N GLU A 95 -8.73 3.80 15.08
CA GLU A 95 -8.35 3.98 16.48
C GLU A 95 -7.86 2.65 17.08
N TYR A 96 -6.84 2.72 17.91
CA TYR A 96 -6.14 1.57 18.52
C TYR A 96 -5.46 0.60 17.53
N ALA A 97 -5.42 0.88 16.23
CA ALA A 97 -4.66 0.07 15.29
C ALA A 97 -3.14 0.30 15.47
N GLY A 98 -2.40 -0.75 15.71
CA GLY A 98 -0.94 -0.72 15.70
C GLY A 98 -0.37 -1.04 14.31
N TYR A 99 -1.11 -1.78 13.50
CA TYR A 99 -0.80 -2.10 12.11
C TYR A 99 -2.03 -2.65 11.39
N TYR A 100 -1.91 -2.77 10.06
CA TYR A 100 -2.93 -3.31 9.17
C TYR A 100 -2.43 -4.56 8.46
N LEU A 101 -3.33 -5.53 8.25
CA LEU A 101 -3.12 -6.69 7.40
C LEU A 101 -3.92 -6.49 6.11
N VAL A 102 -3.25 -6.57 4.97
CA VAL A 102 -3.88 -6.47 3.66
C VAL A 102 -4.06 -7.87 3.08
N TYR A 103 -5.26 -8.19 2.67
CA TYR A 103 -5.62 -9.44 2.04
C TYR A 103 -6.06 -9.22 0.60
N ARG A 104 -5.66 -10.13 -0.27
CA ARG A 104 -6.00 -10.13 -1.69
C ARG A 104 -6.55 -11.47 -2.12
N LYS A 105 -7.47 -11.43 -3.07
CA LYS A 105 -7.99 -12.61 -3.78
C LYS A 105 -8.15 -12.28 -5.27
N ALA A 106 -7.57 -13.09 -6.17
CA ALA A 106 -7.87 -13.03 -7.59
C ALA A 106 -9.23 -13.70 -7.90
N ASP A 107 -9.85 -13.37 -9.02
CA ASP A 107 -11.13 -13.98 -9.44
C ASP A 107 -11.09 -15.51 -9.46
N SER A 108 -9.94 -16.08 -9.87
CA SER A 108 -9.72 -17.53 -9.96
C SER A 108 -9.48 -18.19 -8.60
N GLU A 109 -9.26 -17.42 -7.53
CA GLU A 109 -8.99 -17.91 -6.19
C GLU A 109 -10.27 -17.97 -5.36
N LYS A 110 -10.37 -18.98 -4.47
CA LYS A 110 -11.52 -19.12 -3.55
C LYS A 110 -11.31 -18.31 -2.28
N GLU A 111 -10.08 -18.27 -1.78
CA GLU A 111 -9.72 -17.71 -0.47
C GLU A 111 -8.85 -16.46 -0.58
N TYR A 112 -8.96 -15.60 0.42
CA TYR A 112 -8.09 -14.43 0.55
C TYR A 112 -6.73 -14.82 1.11
N THR A 113 -5.67 -14.33 0.48
CA THR A 113 -4.29 -14.49 0.96
C THR A 113 -3.79 -13.18 1.54
N GLN A 114 -3.13 -13.23 2.70
CA GLN A 114 -2.47 -12.05 3.25
C GLN A 114 -1.26 -11.69 2.38
N VAL A 115 -1.28 -10.49 1.81
CA VAL A 115 -0.24 -9.98 0.88
C VAL A 115 0.65 -8.92 1.50
N ALA A 116 0.19 -8.27 2.60
CA ALA A 116 1.00 -7.29 3.31
C ALA A 116 0.66 -7.17 4.79
N LYS A 117 1.64 -6.61 5.54
CA LYS A 117 1.49 -6.03 6.86
C LYS A 117 2.12 -4.65 6.82
N THR A 118 1.39 -3.61 7.23
CA THR A 118 1.85 -2.21 7.17
C THR A 118 1.34 -1.42 8.38
N THR A 119 2.11 -0.42 8.78
CA THR A 119 1.67 0.59 9.77
C THR A 119 1.10 1.84 9.11
N LYS A 120 1.17 1.92 7.77
CA LYS A 120 0.66 3.05 6.99
C LYS A 120 -0.79 2.79 6.58
N ILE A 121 -1.53 3.84 6.33
CA ILE A 121 -2.91 3.83 5.82
C ILE A 121 -2.99 3.69 4.28
N LEU A 122 -1.90 3.30 3.68
CA LEU A 122 -1.77 3.06 2.24
C LEU A 122 -0.82 1.89 1.97
N TRP A 123 -1.05 1.21 0.86
CA TRP A 123 -0.19 0.13 0.37
C TRP A 123 -0.36 -0.05 -1.13
N THR A 124 0.70 -0.47 -1.83
CA THR A 124 0.68 -0.68 -3.28
C THR A 124 0.98 -2.13 -3.64
N ASP A 125 0.06 -2.77 -4.35
CA ASP A 125 0.26 -4.09 -4.94
C ASP A 125 0.99 -3.97 -6.28
N SER A 126 2.31 -4.07 -6.24
CA SER A 126 3.16 -4.12 -7.42
C SER A 126 3.26 -5.51 -8.08
N LYS A 127 2.63 -6.52 -7.47
CA LYS A 127 2.59 -7.90 -7.98
C LYS A 127 1.27 -8.25 -8.67
N ALA A 128 0.31 -7.32 -8.70
CA ALA A 128 -0.94 -7.52 -9.42
C ALA A 128 -0.67 -7.67 -10.93
N VAL A 129 -1.30 -8.67 -11.55
CA VAL A 129 -1.12 -9.01 -12.96
C VAL A 129 -2.16 -8.29 -13.81
N PRO A 130 -1.76 -7.57 -14.87
CA PRO A 130 -2.70 -6.92 -15.79
C PRO A 130 -3.74 -7.88 -16.37
N GLY A 131 -4.99 -7.42 -16.44
CA GLY A 131 -6.11 -8.20 -16.92
C GLY A 131 -6.75 -9.12 -15.87
N THR A 132 -6.10 -9.36 -14.73
CA THR A 132 -6.67 -10.10 -13.61
C THR A 132 -7.43 -9.15 -12.69
N GLN A 133 -8.65 -9.51 -12.33
CA GLN A 133 -9.44 -8.80 -11.33
C GLN A 133 -9.05 -9.28 -9.94
N TYR A 134 -8.85 -8.35 -9.02
CA TYR A 134 -8.52 -8.63 -7.64
C TYR A 134 -9.52 -7.98 -6.70
N SER A 135 -9.85 -8.69 -5.64
CA SER A 135 -10.60 -8.19 -4.50
C SER A 135 -9.66 -8.01 -3.31
N TYR A 136 -9.78 -6.90 -2.60
CA TYR A 136 -8.97 -6.57 -1.43
C TYR A 136 -9.84 -6.29 -0.22
N LYS A 137 -9.33 -6.67 0.95
CA LYS A 137 -9.85 -6.26 2.26
C LYS A 137 -8.69 -5.98 3.20
N VAL A 138 -8.93 -5.14 4.20
CA VAL A 138 -7.94 -4.71 5.19
C VAL A 138 -8.49 -4.96 6.60
N VAL A 139 -7.63 -5.40 7.49
CA VAL A 139 -7.96 -5.64 8.90
C VAL A 139 -7.02 -4.84 9.78
N ALA A 140 -7.57 -4.03 10.68
CA ALA A 140 -6.82 -3.32 11.70
C ALA A 140 -6.47 -4.26 12.85
N VAL A 141 -5.24 -4.20 13.33
CA VAL A 141 -4.75 -5.08 14.42
C VAL A 141 -4.07 -4.24 15.49
N ARG A 142 -4.50 -4.45 16.74
CA ARG A 142 -3.83 -3.97 17.94
C ARG A 142 -2.94 -5.06 18.51
N SER A 143 -1.70 -4.72 18.85
CA SER A 143 -0.81 -5.60 19.59
C SER A 143 -0.62 -5.05 21.00
N LEU A 144 -0.96 -5.82 22.03
CA LEU A 144 -0.88 -5.39 23.42
C LEU A 144 -0.44 -6.58 24.28
N GLU A 145 0.61 -6.40 25.08
CA GLU A 145 1.13 -7.43 26.01
C GLU A 145 1.38 -8.78 25.29
N GLY A 146 1.92 -8.76 24.07
CA GLY A 146 2.20 -9.96 23.26
C GLY A 146 0.97 -10.60 22.60
N LYS A 147 -0.24 -10.14 22.89
CA LYS A 147 -1.49 -10.61 22.28
C LYS A 147 -1.91 -9.73 21.11
N LYS A 148 -2.59 -10.34 20.12
CA LYS A 148 -3.12 -9.64 18.93
C LYS A 148 -4.64 -9.59 19.04
N TYR A 149 -5.19 -8.40 18.85
CA TYR A 149 -6.63 -8.13 18.82
C TYR A 149 -6.98 -7.57 17.45
N GLN A 150 -7.77 -8.31 16.67
CA GLN A 150 -8.15 -7.92 15.31
C GLN A 150 -9.54 -7.29 15.34
N GLY A 151 -9.69 -6.22 14.54
CA GLY A 151 -10.99 -5.69 14.16
C GLY A 151 -11.71 -6.59 13.16
N ALA A 152 -12.89 -6.16 12.74
CA ALA A 152 -13.60 -6.81 11.65
C ALA A 152 -12.92 -6.52 10.30
N ASP A 153 -13.20 -7.36 9.30
CA ASP A 153 -12.80 -7.12 7.92
C ASP A 153 -13.40 -5.80 7.40
N SER A 154 -12.63 -5.02 6.63
CA SER A 154 -13.18 -3.88 5.88
C SER A 154 -14.23 -4.33 4.87
N ASP A 155 -14.95 -3.39 4.26
CA ASP A 155 -15.64 -3.66 3.01
C ASP A 155 -14.63 -4.11 1.95
N VAL A 156 -15.12 -4.91 0.99
CA VAL A 156 -14.30 -5.41 -0.11
C VAL A 156 -14.30 -4.39 -1.23
N VAL A 157 -13.10 -4.05 -1.72
CA VAL A 157 -12.95 -3.29 -2.97
C VAL A 157 -12.42 -4.19 -4.05
N THR A 158 -12.91 -4.01 -5.27
CA THR A 158 -12.54 -4.84 -6.42
C THR A 158 -12.05 -3.95 -7.56
N THR A 159 -10.90 -4.30 -8.14
CA THR A 159 -10.30 -3.57 -9.27
C THR A 159 -9.38 -4.47 -10.08
N LYS A 160 -8.98 -4.01 -11.25
CA LYS A 160 -7.98 -4.70 -12.09
C LYS A 160 -7.08 -3.70 -12.80
N ILE A 161 -5.83 -4.09 -13.03
CA ILE A 161 -4.95 -3.35 -13.93
C ILE A 161 -5.39 -3.63 -15.37
N GLY A 162 -5.53 -2.58 -16.16
CA GLY A 162 -5.81 -2.72 -17.60
C GLY A 162 -4.74 -3.54 -18.31
N THR A 163 -5.11 -4.22 -19.37
CA THR A 163 -4.13 -4.85 -20.27
C THR A 163 -3.43 -3.77 -21.07
N PRO A 164 -2.10 -3.88 -21.31
CA PRO A 164 -1.37 -2.93 -22.16
C PRO A 164 -2.02 -2.77 -23.54
N GLN A 165 -2.23 -1.52 -23.95
CA GLN A 165 -2.83 -1.16 -25.23
C GLN A 165 -1.82 -0.47 -26.14
N ILE A 166 -2.01 -0.56 -27.48
CA ILE A 166 -1.19 0.18 -28.43
C ILE A 166 -1.34 1.69 -28.15
N GLY A 167 -0.22 2.38 -28.04
CA GLY A 167 -0.16 3.78 -27.66
C GLY A 167 0.27 4.04 -26.22
N ASP A 168 0.10 3.07 -25.32
CA ASP A 168 0.54 3.20 -23.92
C ASP A 168 2.06 3.35 -23.81
N THR A 169 2.48 4.09 -22.78
CA THR A 169 3.90 4.33 -22.48
C THR A 169 4.31 3.68 -21.18
N TYR A 170 5.56 3.18 -21.12
CA TYR A 170 6.12 2.47 -19.97
C TYR A 170 7.58 2.85 -19.76
N SER A 171 8.00 3.00 -18.51
CA SER A 171 9.40 3.10 -18.13
C SER A 171 9.88 1.75 -17.62
N VAL A 172 10.92 1.17 -18.21
CA VAL A 172 11.52 -0.09 -17.78
C VAL A 172 13.05 0.06 -17.82
N GLY A 173 13.70 -0.12 -16.67
CA GLY A 173 15.11 0.16 -16.53
C GLY A 173 15.40 1.65 -16.75
N ASP A 174 16.34 1.95 -17.62
CA ASP A 174 16.76 3.33 -17.92
C ASP A 174 16.04 3.94 -19.12
N LEU A 175 15.08 3.23 -19.71
CA LEU A 175 14.42 3.62 -20.97
C LEU A 175 12.90 3.75 -20.83
N ASN A 176 12.37 4.68 -21.61
CA ASN A 176 10.94 4.84 -21.86
C ASN A 176 10.56 4.16 -23.18
N TYR A 177 9.42 3.49 -23.17
CA TYR A 177 8.89 2.73 -24.30
C TYR A 177 7.45 3.14 -24.60
N LYS A 178 7.05 3.07 -25.87
CA LYS A 178 5.66 3.17 -26.33
C LYS A 178 5.26 1.87 -27.02
N LEU A 179 4.12 1.29 -26.67
CA LEU A 179 3.56 0.17 -27.42
C LEU A 179 3.14 0.62 -28.81
N THR A 180 3.73 0.01 -29.85
CA THR A 180 3.45 0.30 -31.25
C THR A 180 2.79 -0.86 -31.99
N GLY A 181 2.76 -2.03 -31.34
CA GLY A 181 2.09 -3.23 -31.85
C GLY A 181 1.75 -4.20 -30.73
N THR A 182 1.05 -5.28 -31.04
CA THR A 182 0.64 -6.31 -30.05
C THR A 182 1.80 -7.06 -29.41
N LYS A 183 2.99 -7.00 -30.03
CA LYS A 183 4.26 -7.61 -29.57
C LYS A 183 5.47 -6.70 -29.79
N GLU A 184 5.26 -5.42 -30.04
CA GLU A 184 6.31 -4.48 -30.43
C GLU A 184 6.24 -3.18 -29.65
N VAL A 185 7.43 -2.62 -29.39
CA VAL A 185 7.58 -1.32 -28.74
C VAL A 185 8.65 -0.49 -29.47
N THR A 186 8.50 0.83 -29.33
CA THR A 186 9.48 1.83 -29.76
C THR A 186 10.08 2.48 -28.52
N VAL A 187 11.40 2.68 -28.50
CA VAL A 187 12.09 3.47 -27.47
C VAL A 187 11.80 4.94 -27.70
N THR A 188 11.35 5.65 -26.66
CA THR A 188 10.95 7.06 -26.76
C THR A 188 11.90 8.03 -26.06
N GLY A 189 12.85 7.53 -25.28
CA GLY A 189 13.84 8.35 -24.56
C GLY A 189 14.36 7.67 -23.30
N LEU A 190 15.13 8.43 -22.50
CA LEU A 190 15.63 8.01 -21.19
C LEU A 190 14.55 8.15 -20.12
N ALA A 191 14.52 7.17 -19.21
CA ALA A 191 13.84 7.25 -17.93
C ALA A 191 14.80 7.67 -16.81
N LYS A 192 16.11 7.40 -17.00
CA LYS A 192 17.20 7.78 -16.09
C LYS A 192 18.43 8.20 -16.89
N VAL A 193 19.21 9.10 -16.34
CA VAL A 193 20.50 9.52 -16.91
C VAL A 193 21.47 8.35 -16.88
N THR A 194 22.20 8.14 -17.97
CA THR A 194 23.24 7.11 -18.12
C THR A 194 24.28 7.55 -19.15
N ASP A 195 25.53 7.18 -18.93
CA ASP A 195 26.62 7.34 -19.88
C ASP A 195 26.71 6.16 -20.86
N THR A 196 26.26 4.99 -20.44
CA THR A 196 26.23 3.77 -21.23
C THR A 196 24.77 3.34 -21.50
N LEU A 197 24.30 3.65 -22.72
CA LEU A 197 22.94 3.37 -23.14
C LEU A 197 22.86 2.00 -23.82
N VAL A 198 22.12 1.07 -23.22
CA VAL A 198 21.81 -0.23 -23.83
C VAL A 198 20.33 -0.26 -24.23
N ILE A 199 20.07 -0.26 -25.53
CA ILE A 199 18.74 -0.49 -26.10
C ILE A 199 18.57 -2.00 -26.30
N PRO A 200 17.75 -2.69 -25.50
CA PRO A 200 17.67 -4.15 -25.56
C PRO A 200 16.93 -4.64 -26.82
N SER A 201 17.12 -5.88 -27.22
CA SER A 201 16.37 -6.51 -28.32
C SER A 201 14.89 -6.71 -27.95
N SER A 202 14.58 -6.88 -26.66
CA SER A 202 13.23 -7.05 -26.14
C SER A 202 13.12 -6.52 -24.73
N VAL A 203 11.91 -6.20 -24.32
CA VAL A 203 11.57 -5.73 -22.96
C VAL A 203 10.34 -6.45 -22.44
N THR A 204 10.32 -6.72 -21.14
CA THR A 204 9.13 -7.28 -20.49
C THR A 204 8.31 -6.15 -19.87
N ILE A 205 7.06 -6.03 -20.31
CA ILE A 205 6.08 -5.06 -19.80
C ILE A 205 4.89 -5.83 -19.29
N SER A 206 4.55 -5.66 -18.01
CA SER A 206 3.39 -6.34 -17.39
C SER A 206 3.38 -7.86 -17.62
N GLY A 207 4.55 -8.49 -17.46
CA GLY A 207 4.70 -9.95 -17.63
C GLY A 207 4.74 -10.45 -19.07
N LYS A 208 4.57 -9.59 -20.08
CA LYS A 208 4.61 -9.94 -21.49
C LYS A 208 5.86 -9.41 -22.16
N VAL A 209 6.49 -10.23 -23.01
CA VAL A 209 7.69 -9.85 -23.78
C VAL A 209 7.32 -9.13 -25.07
N TYR A 210 7.92 -7.95 -25.29
CA TYR A 210 7.78 -7.14 -26.49
C TYR A 210 9.13 -6.97 -27.17
N LYS A 211 9.17 -7.04 -28.51
CA LYS A 211 10.35 -6.73 -29.31
C LYS A 211 10.53 -5.22 -29.38
N VAL A 212 11.76 -4.75 -29.20
CA VAL A 212 12.12 -3.35 -29.41
C VAL A 212 12.49 -3.20 -30.89
N THR A 213 11.60 -2.60 -31.68
CA THR A 213 11.74 -2.57 -33.15
C THR A 213 12.17 -1.21 -33.69
N ALA A 214 12.07 -0.15 -32.90
CA ALA A 214 12.44 1.18 -33.32
C ALA A 214 12.94 2.07 -32.18
N ILE A 215 13.67 3.09 -32.54
CA ILE A 215 14.00 4.29 -31.76
C ILE A 215 13.19 5.44 -32.33
N GLN A 216 12.43 6.15 -31.51
CA GLN A 216 11.56 7.25 -31.92
C GLN A 216 12.37 8.45 -32.41
N ASP A 217 11.75 9.28 -33.25
CA ASP A 217 12.31 10.57 -33.63
C ASP A 217 12.62 11.39 -32.36
N LYS A 218 13.82 12.00 -32.34
CA LYS A 218 14.32 12.82 -31.22
C LYS A 218 14.39 12.11 -29.86
N ALA A 219 14.42 10.79 -29.78
CA ALA A 219 14.40 10.05 -28.54
C ALA A 219 15.51 10.47 -27.55
N PHE A 220 16.69 10.80 -28.05
CA PHE A 220 17.86 11.22 -27.27
C PHE A 220 18.43 12.57 -27.76
N TYR A 221 17.60 13.40 -28.37
CA TYR A 221 17.97 14.68 -28.94
C TYR A 221 18.68 15.59 -27.93
N ARG A 222 19.89 16.06 -28.28
CA ARG A 222 20.74 16.93 -27.44
C ARG A 222 21.08 16.31 -26.05
N ASN A 223 21.24 15.02 -25.99
CA ASN A 223 21.71 14.38 -24.76
C ASN A 223 23.25 14.41 -24.73
N GLU A 224 23.80 15.04 -23.72
CA GLU A 224 25.25 15.24 -23.54
C GLU A 224 25.88 14.15 -22.67
N ASP A 225 25.08 13.42 -21.91
CA ASP A 225 25.55 12.42 -20.93
C ASP A 225 25.88 11.07 -21.57
N ILE A 226 25.23 10.72 -22.69
CA ILE A 226 25.43 9.42 -23.36
C ILE A 226 26.79 9.40 -24.08
N VAL A 227 27.66 8.47 -23.64
CA VAL A 227 28.99 8.23 -24.23
C VAL A 227 28.98 7.00 -25.14
N ASN A 228 28.36 5.92 -24.69
CA ASN A 228 28.33 4.64 -25.40
C ASN A 228 26.91 4.19 -25.69
N VAL A 229 26.62 3.78 -26.91
CA VAL A 229 25.32 3.23 -27.30
C VAL A 229 25.46 1.82 -27.87
N THR A 230 24.66 0.88 -27.33
CA THR A 230 24.48 -0.45 -27.92
C THR A 230 23.02 -0.62 -28.33
N ILE A 231 22.76 -0.86 -29.59
CA ILE A 231 21.42 -1.05 -30.16
C ILE A 231 21.14 -2.53 -30.34
N GLY A 232 20.00 -2.98 -29.82
CA GLY A 232 19.59 -4.38 -29.81
C GLY A 232 19.26 -4.96 -31.19
N ASN A 233 19.36 -6.26 -31.35
CA ASN A 233 19.23 -6.95 -32.62
C ASN A 233 17.83 -6.94 -33.26
N ASN A 234 16.78 -6.55 -32.56
CA ASN A 234 15.42 -6.45 -33.11
C ASN A 234 15.09 -5.03 -33.62
N VAL A 235 15.92 -4.03 -33.32
CA VAL A 235 15.73 -2.67 -33.80
C VAL A 235 15.99 -2.65 -35.32
N VAL A 236 15.00 -2.14 -36.06
CA VAL A 236 15.05 -2.00 -37.53
C VAL A 236 15.22 -0.57 -37.91
N ASN A 237 14.65 0.36 -37.14
CA ASN A 237 14.56 1.77 -37.51
C ASN A 237 15.13 2.68 -36.41
N VAL A 238 16.07 3.55 -36.76
CA VAL A 238 16.56 4.67 -35.95
C VAL A 238 15.91 5.96 -36.45
N GLY A 239 15.11 6.59 -35.59
CA GLY A 239 14.28 7.74 -35.93
C GLY A 239 15.08 8.99 -36.31
N LYS A 240 14.36 9.94 -36.91
CA LYS A 240 14.90 11.24 -37.33
C LYS A 240 15.41 12.02 -36.11
N TYR A 241 16.65 12.54 -36.19
CA TYR A 241 17.28 13.27 -35.06
C TYR A 241 17.39 12.48 -33.75
N ALA A 242 17.34 11.16 -33.78
CA ALA A 242 17.28 10.35 -32.58
C ALA A 242 18.43 10.62 -31.60
N PHE A 243 19.64 10.82 -32.09
CA PHE A 243 20.87 11.19 -31.38
C PHE A 243 21.48 12.50 -31.84
N TYR A 244 20.67 13.40 -32.41
CA TYR A 244 21.17 14.68 -32.93
C TYR A 244 21.78 15.51 -31.80
N GLN A 245 23.00 16.03 -31.99
CA GLN A 245 23.75 16.80 -30.98
C GLN A 245 24.00 16.05 -29.68
N CYS A 246 24.18 14.75 -29.72
CA CYS A 246 24.71 14.01 -28.59
C CYS A 246 26.22 14.22 -28.53
N SER A 247 26.64 15.34 -27.92
CA SER A 247 28.06 15.80 -27.96
C SER A 247 29.01 14.86 -27.20
N GLY A 248 28.52 14.14 -26.19
CA GLY A 248 29.30 13.15 -25.44
C GLY A 248 29.45 11.79 -26.13
N LEU A 249 28.70 11.52 -27.20
CA LEU A 249 28.64 10.21 -27.84
C LEU A 249 29.94 9.87 -28.59
N GLU A 250 30.63 8.81 -28.13
CA GLU A 250 31.91 8.32 -28.68
C GLU A 250 31.75 7.04 -29.51
N THR A 251 30.89 6.11 -29.08
CA THR A 251 30.72 4.80 -29.72
C THR A 251 29.28 4.42 -29.95
N VAL A 252 28.98 3.82 -31.11
CA VAL A 252 27.69 3.20 -31.42
C VAL A 252 27.89 1.80 -31.96
N LYS A 253 27.28 0.79 -31.29
CA LYS A 253 27.19 -0.59 -31.79
C LYS A 253 25.77 -0.86 -32.28
N PHE A 254 25.61 -1.11 -33.56
CA PHE A 254 24.33 -1.43 -34.17
C PHE A 254 23.96 -2.91 -34.05
N GLY A 255 22.67 -3.19 -33.78
CA GLY A 255 22.10 -4.52 -33.89
C GLY A 255 22.02 -5.00 -35.35
N LYS A 256 22.00 -6.30 -35.55
CA LYS A 256 22.06 -6.97 -36.85
C LYS A 256 20.89 -6.64 -37.82
N ARG A 257 19.78 -6.10 -37.33
CA ARG A 257 18.56 -5.82 -38.12
C ARG A 257 18.32 -4.33 -38.38
N VAL A 258 19.23 -3.45 -37.95
CA VAL A 258 19.10 -2.03 -38.27
C VAL A 258 19.25 -1.86 -39.76
N ALA A 259 18.15 -1.45 -40.41
CA ALA A 259 18.06 -1.27 -41.87
C ALA A 259 17.80 0.18 -42.27
N ILE A 260 17.33 1.01 -41.35
CA ILE A 260 16.98 2.40 -41.62
C ILE A 260 17.59 3.29 -40.54
N ILE A 261 18.45 4.21 -40.94
CA ILE A 261 18.92 5.33 -40.12
C ILE A 261 18.37 6.60 -40.77
N ASN A 262 17.41 7.24 -40.08
CA ASN A 262 16.70 8.38 -40.66
C ASN A 262 17.53 9.66 -40.63
N THR A 263 17.01 10.68 -41.30
CA THR A 263 17.66 12.00 -41.53
C THR A 263 18.23 12.56 -40.22
N CYS A 264 19.49 12.93 -40.24
CA CYS A 264 20.22 13.57 -39.12
C CYS A 264 20.23 12.79 -37.81
N ALA A 265 20.03 11.48 -37.84
CA ALA A 265 19.96 10.66 -36.62
C ALA A 265 21.19 10.82 -35.70
N PHE A 266 22.37 10.98 -36.24
CA PHE A 266 23.65 11.15 -35.52
C PHE A 266 24.39 12.45 -35.91
N THR A 267 23.72 13.41 -36.52
CA THR A 267 24.34 14.68 -36.92
C THR A 267 24.78 15.48 -35.69
N GLN A 268 25.96 16.08 -35.76
CA GLN A 268 26.58 16.83 -34.66
C GLN A 268 26.90 16.02 -33.40
N CYS A 269 27.16 14.73 -33.54
CA CYS A 269 27.81 13.93 -32.51
C CYS A 269 29.33 14.11 -32.67
N LEU A 270 29.87 15.18 -32.11
CA LEU A 270 31.22 15.66 -32.42
C LEU A 270 32.35 14.74 -31.94
N ASN A 271 32.08 13.90 -30.93
CA ASN A 271 33.02 12.94 -30.34
C ASN A 271 32.88 11.53 -30.94
N LEU A 272 31.97 11.32 -31.91
CA LEU A 272 31.69 10.01 -32.47
C LEU A 272 32.84 9.57 -33.40
N GLU A 273 33.71 8.69 -32.89
CA GLU A 273 34.92 8.24 -33.62
C GLU A 273 34.73 6.89 -34.33
N ASN A 274 34.01 5.95 -33.67
CA ASN A 274 33.92 4.58 -34.12
C ASN A 274 32.48 4.13 -34.38
N VAL A 275 32.17 3.97 -35.68
CA VAL A 275 30.86 3.47 -36.12
C VAL A 275 31.05 2.27 -37.04
N THR A 276 30.53 1.11 -36.63
CA THR A 276 30.47 -0.06 -37.53
C THR A 276 29.02 -0.27 -37.93
N LEU A 277 28.72 -0.02 -39.18
CA LEU A 277 27.37 -0.24 -39.74
C LEU A 277 27.12 -1.74 -39.95
N PRO A 278 25.91 -2.23 -39.67
CA PRO A 278 25.56 -3.61 -39.98
C PRO A 278 25.35 -3.82 -41.47
N SER A 279 25.50 -5.05 -41.92
CA SER A 279 25.32 -5.43 -43.34
C SER A 279 23.87 -5.30 -43.84
N SER A 280 22.94 -4.90 -42.97
CA SER A 280 21.50 -4.69 -43.28
C SER A 280 21.18 -3.27 -43.75
N ILE A 281 22.14 -2.34 -43.74
CA ILE A 281 22.00 -0.96 -44.23
C ILE A 281 22.50 -0.88 -45.67
#